data_c2fc4f87e33f8ecefc09e2775fd6ea24
#
_entry.id   c2fc4f87e33f8ecefc09e2775fd6ea24
#
_cell.length_a   1.000
_cell.length_b   1.000
_cell.length_c   1.000
_cell.angle_alpha   90.00
_cell.angle_beta   90.00
_cell.angle_gamma   90.00
#
_symmetry.space_group_name_H-M   'P 1'
#
loop_
_entity.id
_entity.type
_entity.pdbx_description
1 polymer ?
#
loop_
_entity_poly.entity_id
_entity_poly.type
_entity_poly.pdbx_seq_one_letter_code
_entity_poly.pdbx_strand_id
1 'polypeptide(L)'
;MSWSHYVELLPLKNIDEIRYYINICREQNIGRDLLREKIRNNEYNRLPIETKNKLILDDKIEAKDLVPNPILIRNKNNIEIFNEKALHNLILEDIESFMRELGNSFSFIGSEYKIKIGDRNHYIDLLLFNIKFNCYVVI
;
A
#
# COMPACT_ATOMS: atom_id res chain seq x y z
N MET A 1 -19.31 3.97 5.39
CA MET A 1 -18.64 4.19 6.70
C MET A 1 -19.66 4.03 7.84
N SER A 2 -19.23 3.42 8.94
CA SER A 2 -20.04 3.27 10.18
C SER A 2 -19.59 4.28 11.24
N TRP A 3 -20.38 4.44 12.31
CA TRP A 3 -20.02 5.30 13.45
C TRP A 3 -18.64 4.98 14.03
N SER A 4 -18.28 3.69 14.09
CA SER A 4 -16.98 3.25 14.59
C SER A 4 -15.78 3.80 13.81
N HIS A 5 -15.91 4.07 12.52
CA HIS A 5 -14.86 4.74 11.73
C HIS A 5 -14.68 6.19 12.15
N TYR A 6 -15.78 6.90 12.40
CA TYR A 6 -15.69 8.30 12.85
C TYR A 6 -15.01 8.42 14.21
N VAL A 7 -15.24 7.47 15.11
CA VAL A 7 -14.59 7.44 16.42
C VAL A 7 -13.06 7.36 16.28
N GLU A 8 -12.54 6.59 15.33
CA GLU A 8 -11.08 6.50 15.07
C GLU A 8 -10.51 7.81 14.50
N LEU A 9 -11.33 8.62 13.82
CA LEU A 9 -10.90 9.88 13.22
C LEU A 9 -10.96 11.08 14.19
N LEU A 10 -11.75 10.99 15.27
CA LEU A 10 -11.93 12.09 16.23
C LEU A 10 -10.62 12.63 16.84
N PRO A 11 -9.59 11.80 17.13
CA PRO A 11 -8.33 12.30 17.68
C PRO A 11 -7.48 13.10 16.70
N LEU A 12 -7.75 13.00 15.39
CA LEU A 12 -6.99 13.66 14.35
C LEU A 12 -7.34 15.16 14.31
N LYS A 13 -6.32 16.00 14.17
CA LYS A 13 -6.47 17.46 14.14
C LYS A 13 -6.35 18.05 12.74
N ASN A 14 -5.71 17.31 11.83
CA ASN A 14 -5.48 17.76 10.46
C ASN A 14 -6.69 17.39 9.59
N ILE A 15 -7.34 18.40 9.00
CA ILE A 15 -8.54 18.23 8.15
C ILE A 15 -8.23 17.41 6.89
N ASP A 16 -7.06 17.60 6.28
CA ASP A 16 -6.68 16.90 5.06
C ASP A 16 -6.37 15.42 5.35
N GLU A 17 -5.78 15.13 6.50
CA GLU A 17 -5.61 13.77 7.00
C GLU A 17 -6.95 13.08 7.25
N ILE A 18 -7.89 13.76 7.86
CA ILE A 18 -9.26 13.24 8.09
C ILE A 18 -9.95 12.95 6.75
N ARG A 19 -9.88 13.88 5.79
CA ARG A 19 -10.43 13.69 4.44
C ARG A 19 -9.81 12.49 3.73
N TYR A 20 -8.49 12.35 3.81
CA TYR A 20 -7.76 11.21 3.26
C TYR A 20 -8.31 9.88 3.78
N TYR A 21 -8.40 9.72 5.10
CA TYR A 21 -8.92 8.48 5.69
C TYR A 21 -10.41 8.26 5.39
N ILE A 22 -11.22 9.30 5.29
CA ILE A 22 -12.62 9.19 4.84
C ILE A 22 -12.68 8.64 3.41
N ASN A 23 -11.86 9.16 2.51
CA ASN A 23 -11.81 8.73 1.11
C ASN A 23 -11.38 7.27 1.00
N ILE A 24 -10.32 6.86 1.72
CA ILE A 24 -9.90 5.45 1.77
C ILE A 24 -11.03 4.55 2.27
N CYS A 25 -11.72 4.92 3.34
CA CYS A 25 -12.82 4.13 3.86
C CYS A 25 -13.96 3.97 2.83
N ARG A 26 -14.23 5.00 2.03
CA ARG A 26 -15.28 4.95 0.99
C ARG A 26 -14.86 4.14 -0.22
N GLU A 27 -13.65 4.37 -0.72
CA GLU A 27 -13.17 3.77 -1.97
C GLU A 27 -12.74 2.33 -1.81
N GLN A 28 -12.07 2.01 -0.70
CA GLN A 28 -11.51 0.67 -0.45
C GLN A 28 -12.39 -0.17 0.48
N ASN A 29 -13.47 0.39 1.00
CA ASN A 29 -14.39 -0.27 1.93
C ASN A 29 -13.67 -0.96 3.11
N ILE A 30 -12.66 -0.30 3.68
CA ILE A 30 -11.88 -0.84 4.78
C ILE A 30 -12.67 -0.87 6.08
N GLY A 31 -12.42 -1.88 6.92
CA GLY A 31 -12.99 -1.98 8.26
C GLY A 31 -12.30 -1.06 9.27
N ARG A 32 -12.95 -0.87 10.44
CA ARG A 32 -12.45 -0.03 11.54
C ARG A 32 -11.02 -0.41 11.97
N ASP A 33 -10.73 -1.69 12.11
CA ASP A 33 -9.45 -2.14 12.66
C ASP A 33 -8.29 -1.86 11.70
N LEU A 34 -8.53 -2.02 10.40
CA LEU A 34 -7.55 -1.65 9.37
C LEU A 34 -7.37 -0.12 9.29
N LEU A 35 -8.45 0.66 9.44
CA LEU A 35 -8.35 2.11 9.54
C LEU A 35 -7.47 2.53 10.73
N ARG A 36 -7.70 1.95 11.91
CA ARG A 36 -6.89 2.20 13.11
C ARG A 36 -5.42 1.87 12.88
N GLU A 37 -5.12 0.75 12.23
CA GLU A 37 -3.75 0.36 11.89
C GLU A 37 -3.08 1.39 10.97
N LYS A 38 -3.76 1.84 9.92
CA LYS A 38 -3.27 2.86 8.99
C LYS A 38 -2.98 4.20 9.68
N ILE A 39 -3.86 4.63 10.59
CA ILE A 39 -3.67 5.84 11.40
C ILE A 39 -2.45 5.68 12.32
N ARG A 40 -2.32 4.56 13.05
CA ARG A 40 -1.16 4.27 13.92
C ARG A 40 0.15 4.26 13.16
N ASN A 41 0.15 3.76 11.94
CA ASN A 41 1.32 3.70 11.07
C ASN A 41 1.60 5.06 10.39
N ASN A 42 0.85 6.12 10.71
CA ASN A 42 1.01 7.45 10.12
C ASN A 42 1.00 7.44 8.58
N GLU A 43 0.15 6.65 7.96
CA GLU A 43 0.13 6.44 6.51
C GLU A 43 0.00 7.76 5.74
N TYR A 44 -0.92 8.65 6.15
CA TYR A 44 -1.06 9.97 5.54
C TYR A 44 0.25 10.77 5.52
N ASN A 45 1.01 10.76 6.61
CA ASN A 45 2.25 11.53 6.71
C ASN A 45 3.36 10.98 5.82
N ARG A 46 3.30 9.69 5.49
CA ARG A 46 4.24 8.99 4.60
C ARG A 46 3.90 9.12 3.11
N LEU A 47 2.74 9.67 2.77
CA LEU A 47 2.40 9.93 1.38
C LEU A 47 3.32 10.99 0.78
N PRO A 48 3.74 10.85 -0.50
CA PRO A 48 4.43 11.89 -1.23
C PRO A 48 3.65 13.20 -1.22
N ILE A 49 4.35 14.33 -1.20
CA ILE A 49 3.72 15.67 -1.20
C ILE A 49 2.82 15.83 -2.43
N GLU A 50 3.26 15.33 -3.58
CA GLU A 50 2.49 15.37 -4.83
C GLU A 50 1.14 14.64 -4.69
N THR A 51 1.16 13.46 -4.06
CA THR A 51 -0.06 12.68 -3.79
C THR A 51 -0.99 13.43 -2.84
N LYS A 52 -0.45 14.04 -1.77
CA LYS A 52 -1.25 14.87 -0.85
C LYS A 52 -1.94 16.02 -1.57
N ASN A 53 -1.21 16.71 -2.45
CA ASN A 53 -1.76 17.81 -3.25
C ASN A 53 -2.87 17.33 -4.20
N LYS A 54 -2.67 16.20 -4.88
CA LYS A 54 -3.71 15.60 -5.74
C LYS A 54 -4.98 15.25 -4.96
N LEU A 55 -4.82 14.69 -3.75
CA LEU A 55 -5.95 14.34 -2.89
C LEU A 55 -6.72 15.57 -2.40
N ILE A 56 -6.04 16.70 -2.15
CA ILE A 56 -6.66 17.97 -1.74
C ILE A 56 -7.40 18.61 -2.91
N LEU A 57 -6.83 18.57 -4.11
CA LEU A 57 -7.37 19.19 -5.32
C LEU A 57 -8.40 18.33 -6.06
N ASP A 58 -8.66 17.11 -5.56
CA ASP A 58 -9.53 16.11 -6.22
C ASP A 58 -9.07 15.76 -7.66
N ASP A 59 -7.74 15.81 -7.87
CA ASP A 59 -7.12 15.51 -9.14
C ASP A 59 -7.06 14.00 -9.41
N LYS A 60 -6.78 13.64 -10.67
CA LYS A 60 -6.66 12.26 -11.11
C LYS A 60 -5.51 11.54 -10.39
N ILE A 61 -5.84 10.50 -9.63
CA ILE A 61 -4.91 9.64 -8.89
C ILE A 61 -4.48 8.47 -9.77
N GLU A 62 -3.19 8.14 -9.77
CA GLU A 62 -2.63 6.96 -10.45
C GLU A 62 -2.29 5.85 -9.44
N ALA A 63 -2.04 4.62 -9.93
CA ALA A 63 -1.71 3.48 -9.06
C ALA A 63 -0.49 3.75 -8.15
N LYS A 64 0.54 4.40 -8.69
CA LYS A 64 1.76 4.78 -7.95
C LYS A 64 1.49 5.74 -6.79
N ASP A 65 0.48 6.60 -6.93
CA ASP A 65 0.12 7.60 -5.91
C ASP A 65 -0.50 6.94 -4.65
N LEU A 66 -0.97 5.70 -4.77
CA LEU A 66 -1.58 4.95 -3.67
C LEU A 66 -0.55 4.18 -2.83
N VAL A 67 0.71 4.11 -3.28
CA VAL A 67 1.77 3.40 -2.57
C VAL A 67 2.41 4.33 -1.53
N PRO A 68 2.38 3.99 -0.24
CA PRO A 68 3.06 4.79 0.80
C PRO A 68 4.56 4.88 0.55
N ASN A 69 5.17 6.00 0.94
CA ASN A 69 6.62 6.18 0.87
C ASN A 69 7.14 6.79 2.18
N PRO A 70 7.94 6.09 2.98
CA PRO A 70 8.42 4.72 2.77
C PRO A 70 7.35 3.66 3.02
N ILE A 71 7.50 2.50 2.39
CA ILE A 71 6.73 1.29 2.68
C ILE A 71 7.29 0.68 3.97
N LEU A 72 6.39 0.30 4.90
CA LEU A 72 6.79 -0.38 6.13
C LEU A 72 6.79 -1.90 5.91
N ILE A 73 7.95 -2.53 6.09
CA ILE A 73 8.10 -3.98 6.00
C ILE A 73 8.36 -4.52 7.40
N ARG A 74 7.54 -5.48 7.83
CA ARG A 74 7.70 -6.13 9.13
C ARG A 74 8.86 -7.12 9.10
N ASN A 75 9.80 -6.95 10.00
CA ASN A 75 10.91 -7.88 10.22
C ASN A 75 10.72 -8.59 11.56
N LYS A 76 9.84 -9.60 11.60
CA LYS A 76 9.49 -10.33 12.81
C LYS A 76 10.67 -11.12 13.40
N ASN A 77 11.56 -11.58 12.54
CA ASN A 77 12.67 -12.46 12.90
C ASN A 77 14.00 -11.73 13.07
N ASN A 78 13.99 -10.38 13.00
CA ASN A 78 15.21 -9.55 13.04
C ASN A 78 16.28 -9.99 12.04
N ILE A 79 15.86 -10.37 10.84
CA ILE A 79 16.75 -10.80 9.77
C ILE A 79 17.57 -9.58 9.33
N GLU A 80 18.90 -9.75 9.29
CA GLU A 80 19.77 -8.72 8.77
C GLU A 80 19.63 -8.63 7.24
N ILE A 81 19.26 -7.44 6.76
CA ILE A 81 19.02 -7.19 5.33
C ILE A 81 20.32 -6.69 4.71
N PHE A 82 21.13 -7.61 4.18
CA PHE A 82 22.39 -7.28 3.52
C PHE A 82 22.28 -7.10 2.00
N ASN A 83 21.20 -7.60 1.39
CA ASN A 83 21.02 -7.59 -0.07
C ASN A 83 19.54 -7.68 -0.46
N GLU A 84 19.27 -7.48 -1.75
CA GLU A 84 17.95 -7.54 -2.36
C GLU A 84 17.22 -8.86 -2.13
N LYS A 85 17.95 -9.99 -2.22
CA LYS A 85 17.38 -11.33 -1.98
C LYS A 85 16.88 -11.51 -0.55
N ALA A 86 17.59 -10.97 0.45
CA ALA A 86 17.15 -11.00 1.84
C ALA A 86 15.88 -10.17 2.04
N LEU A 87 15.79 -9.01 1.39
CA LEU A 87 14.60 -8.17 1.38
C LEU A 87 13.41 -8.86 0.72
N HIS A 88 13.62 -9.47 -0.45
CA HIS A 88 12.60 -10.24 -1.16
C HIS A 88 12.03 -11.38 -0.30
N ASN A 89 12.90 -12.18 0.33
CA ASN A 89 12.47 -13.24 1.23
C ASN A 89 11.69 -12.71 2.44
N LEU A 90 12.12 -11.59 3.01
CA LEU A 90 11.42 -10.95 4.13
C LEU A 90 10.00 -10.51 3.75
N ILE A 91 9.83 -9.97 2.55
CA ILE A 91 8.51 -9.59 2.01
C ILE A 91 7.63 -10.83 1.85
N LEU A 92 8.18 -11.94 1.32
CA LEU A 92 7.43 -13.18 1.11
C LEU A 92 7.06 -13.88 2.42
N GLU A 93 7.91 -13.78 3.46
CA GLU A 93 7.60 -14.35 4.80
C GLU A 93 6.35 -13.72 5.43
N ASP A 94 6.09 -12.45 5.17
CA ASP A 94 4.90 -11.75 5.66
C ASP A 94 4.22 -10.97 4.56
N ILE A 95 3.94 -11.66 3.46
CA ILE A 95 3.29 -11.06 2.27
C ILE A 95 1.94 -10.44 2.63
N GLU A 96 1.23 -10.98 3.61
CA GLU A 96 -0.03 -10.43 4.07
C GLU A 96 0.15 -9.02 4.66
N SER A 97 1.15 -8.83 5.53
CA SER A 97 1.47 -7.50 6.08
C SER A 97 1.92 -6.52 5.01
N PHE A 98 2.73 -6.99 4.05
CA PHE A 98 3.15 -6.18 2.92
C PHE A 98 1.96 -5.73 2.06
N MET A 99 1.03 -6.63 1.75
CA MET A 99 -0.18 -6.31 0.99
C MET A 99 -1.11 -5.36 1.73
N ARG A 100 -1.22 -5.48 3.06
CA ARG A 100 -1.99 -4.54 3.89
C ARG A 100 -1.37 -3.14 3.86
N GLU A 101 -0.06 -3.04 3.86
CA GLU A 101 0.65 -1.76 3.76
C GLU A 101 0.40 -1.07 2.42
N LEU A 102 0.42 -1.83 1.32
CA LEU A 102 0.08 -1.33 -0.01
C LEU A 102 -1.39 -0.91 -0.13
N GLY A 103 -2.27 -1.56 0.62
CA GLY A 103 -3.71 -1.28 0.64
C GLY A 103 -4.55 -2.24 -0.20
N ASN A 104 -5.88 -2.18 0.01
CA ASN A 104 -6.84 -3.14 -0.55
C ASN A 104 -7.00 -3.08 -2.07
N SER A 105 -6.39 -2.08 -2.72
CA SER A 105 -6.42 -1.97 -4.19
C SER A 105 -5.45 -2.91 -4.89
N PHE A 106 -4.55 -3.57 -4.15
CA PHE A 106 -3.56 -4.45 -4.71
C PHE A 106 -3.85 -5.91 -4.38
N SER A 107 -3.60 -6.79 -5.34
CA SER A 107 -3.63 -8.24 -5.19
C SER A 107 -2.27 -8.82 -5.55
N PHE A 108 -1.76 -9.73 -4.74
CA PHE A 108 -0.55 -10.49 -5.05
C PHE A 108 -0.87 -11.60 -6.05
N ILE A 109 -0.12 -11.64 -7.16
CA ILE A 109 -0.27 -12.68 -8.19
C ILE A 109 0.81 -13.74 -8.02
N GLY A 110 2.04 -13.33 -7.78
CA GLY A 110 3.14 -14.27 -7.61
C GLY A 110 4.49 -13.59 -7.44
N SER A 111 5.48 -14.40 -7.08
CA SER A 111 6.89 -14.04 -7.00
C SER A 111 7.70 -14.83 -8.03
N GLU A 112 8.87 -14.32 -8.39
CA GLU A 112 9.77 -14.93 -9.39
C GLU A 112 9.02 -15.31 -10.69
N TYR A 113 8.09 -14.42 -11.11
CA TYR A 113 7.23 -14.70 -12.25
C TYR A 113 8.00 -14.63 -13.56
N LYS A 114 8.10 -15.77 -14.25
CA LYS A 114 8.85 -15.89 -15.48
C LYS A 114 8.04 -15.35 -16.67
N ILE A 115 8.63 -14.39 -17.39
CA ILE A 115 8.09 -13.89 -18.66
C ILE A 115 9.09 -14.12 -19.78
N LYS A 116 8.58 -14.34 -20.98
CA LYS A 116 9.41 -14.47 -22.18
C LYS A 116 9.23 -13.24 -23.06
N ILE A 117 10.31 -12.51 -23.31
CA ILE A 117 10.32 -11.36 -24.22
C ILE A 117 11.29 -11.68 -25.36
N GLY A 118 10.75 -11.89 -26.57
CA GLY A 118 11.51 -12.41 -27.68
C GLY A 118 12.07 -13.81 -27.37
N ASP A 119 13.39 -13.99 -27.47
CA ASP A 119 14.07 -15.26 -27.18
C ASP A 119 14.65 -15.33 -25.76
N ARG A 120 14.45 -14.30 -24.92
CA ARG A 120 15.02 -14.22 -23.58
C ARG A 120 13.95 -14.41 -22.51
N ASN A 121 14.36 -15.12 -21.45
CA ASN A 121 13.54 -15.23 -20.24
C ASN A 121 13.93 -14.10 -19.29
N HIS A 122 12.92 -13.44 -18.71
CA HIS A 122 13.04 -12.44 -17.66
C HIS A 122 12.24 -12.92 -16.45
N TYR A 123 12.65 -12.48 -15.27
CA TYR A 123 11.95 -12.79 -14.02
C TYR A 123 11.50 -11.48 -13.40
N ILE A 124 10.28 -11.50 -12.89
CA ILE A 124 9.67 -10.40 -12.13
C ILE A 124 9.69 -10.85 -10.67
N ASP A 125 10.33 -10.08 -9.80
CA ASP A 125 10.47 -10.45 -8.39
C ASP A 125 9.13 -10.53 -7.69
N LEU A 126 8.29 -9.49 -7.85
CA LEU A 126 6.91 -9.49 -7.36
C LEU A 126 5.97 -8.99 -8.45
N LEU A 127 4.95 -9.78 -8.76
CA LEU A 127 3.87 -9.40 -9.68
C LEU A 127 2.61 -9.15 -8.88
N LEU A 128 2.09 -7.93 -8.96
CA LEU A 128 0.84 -7.49 -8.33
C LEU A 128 -0.17 -7.09 -9.40
N PHE A 129 -1.44 -7.03 -9.00
CA PHE A 129 -2.51 -6.47 -9.80
C PHE A 129 -3.20 -5.35 -9.02
N ASN A 130 -3.33 -4.18 -9.62
CA ASN A 130 -4.10 -3.09 -9.04
C ASN A 130 -5.53 -3.14 -9.54
N ILE A 131 -6.46 -3.44 -8.64
CA ILE A 131 -7.89 -3.63 -8.94
C ILE A 131 -8.55 -2.32 -9.37
N LYS A 132 -8.18 -1.19 -8.73
CA LYS A 132 -8.78 0.12 -9.00
C LYS A 132 -8.46 0.62 -10.40
N PHE A 133 -7.22 0.44 -10.84
CA PHE A 133 -6.74 0.91 -12.15
C PHE A 133 -6.70 -0.19 -13.21
N ASN A 134 -7.09 -1.42 -12.85
CA ASN A 134 -7.12 -2.58 -13.75
C ASN A 134 -5.79 -2.77 -14.50
N CYS A 135 -4.67 -2.74 -13.77
CA CYS A 135 -3.33 -2.85 -14.33
C CYS A 135 -2.42 -3.75 -13.49
N TYR A 136 -1.42 -4.33 -14.15
CA TYR A 136 -0.34 -5.05 -13.48
C TYR A 136 0.68 -4.06 -12.92
N VAL A 137 1.24 -4.40 -11.76
CA VAL A 137 2.32 -3.68 -11.11
C VAL A 137 3.47 -4.65 -10.91
N VAL A 138 4.63 -4.28 -11.41
CA VAL A 138 5.88 -5.07 -11.39
C VAL A 138 6.84 -4.40 -10.39
N ILE A 139 7.36 -5.20 -9.49
CA ILE A 139 8.37 -4.82 -8.51
C ILE A 139 9.57 -5.73 -8.67
#